data_4805bcd03bd5ef6ee70d1bfdc3cfd058
#
_entry.id   4805bcd03bd5ef6ee70d1bfdc3cfd058
#
_cell.length_a   1.000
_cell.length_b   1.000
_cell.length_c   1.000
_cell.angle_alpha   90.00
_cell.angle_beta   90.00
_cell.angle_gamma   90.00
#
_symmetry.space_group_name_H-M   'P 1'
#
loop_
_entity.id
_entity.type
_entity.pdbx_description
1 polymer ?
#
loop_
_entity_poly.entity_id
_entity_poly.type
_entity_poly.pdbx_seq_one_letter_code
_entity_poly.pdbx_strand_id
1 'polypeptide(L)'
;HERFRRQRQMCIRDRSYSAIIKTNFGEMKIEFFTEDAPVTVNNFVSLARDGYYDSVIFHRVISGFMIQGGDPSGTGHGDYGKYPGYEFEDELNNQRPYEKGIMAMANRGPNTNGSQFFIMHVDYPLPYSYTIFGQVTEGLEVIDSIAAVQTDAADKPLEDVVIESVEISEN
;
A
#
# COMPACT_ATOMS: atom_id res chain seq x y z
N HIS A 1 -7.60 -21.28 17.37
CA HIS A 1 -6.86 -20.30 16.56
C HIS A 1 -7.40 -20.19 15.12
N GLU A 2 -7.65 -21.30 14.43
CA GLU A 2 -8.22 -21.29 13.07
C GLU A 2 -9.65 -20.75 13.03
N ARG A 3 -10.44 -21.01 14.08
CA ARG A 3 -11.81 -20.51 14.20
C ARG A 3 -11.84 -18.97 14.27
N PHE A 4 -10.89 -18.35 14.97
CA PHE A 4 -10.76 -16.90 15.04
C PHE A 4 -10.27 -16.31 13.74
N ARG A 5 -9.35 -16.96 13.04
CA ARG A 5 -8.90 -16.55 11.70
C ARG A 5 -10.02 -16.58 10.68
N ARG A 6 -10.80 -17.66 10.65
CA ARG A 6 -11.96 -17.77 9.76
C ARG A 6 -13.02 -16.73 10.07
N GLN A 7 -13.28 -16.46 11.34
CA GLN A 7 -14.25 -15.46 11.76
C GLN A 7 -13.81 -14.04 11.42
N ARG A 8 -12.52 -13.73 11.56
CA ARG A 8 -11.95 -12.45 11.12
C ARG A 8 -12.00 -12.30 9.61
N GLN A 9 -11.67 -13.33 8.86
CA GLN A 9 -11.74 -13.30 7.39
C GLN A 9 -13.17 -13.17 6.89
N MET A 10 -14.13 -13.84 7.52
CA MET A 10 -15.55 -13.71 7.16
C MET A 10 -16.07 -12.30 7.48
N CYS A 11 -15.73 -11.73 8.63
CA CYS A 11 -16.13 -10.38 8.99
C CYS A 11 -15.58 -9.33 8.02
N ILE A 12 -14.36 -9.51 7.51
CA ILE A 12 -13.75 -8.59 6.55
C ILE A 12 -14.33 -8.76 5.16
N ARG A 13 -14.62 -9.98 4.74
CA ARG A 13 -15.27 -10.25 3.44
C ARG A 13 -16.65 -9.64 3.34
N ASP A 14 -17.39 -9.58 4.45
CA ASP A 14 -18.73 -9.02 4.50
C ASP A 14 -18.73 -7.49 4.64
N ARG A 15 -17.56 -6.87 4.77
CA ARG A 15 -17.41 -5.43 4.97
C ARG A 15 -16.61 -4.80 3.84
N SER A 16 -17.12 -3.69 3.37
CA SER A 16 -16.42 -2.86 2.41
C SER A 16 -15.66 -1.77 3.17
N TYR A 17 -14.38 -1.61 2.84
CA TYR A 17 -13.53 -0.59 3.43
C TYR A 17 -13.06 0.39 2.39
N SER A 18 -12.88 1.62 2.81
CA SER A 18 -12.18 2.64 2.06
C SER A 18 -11.21 3.37 2.98
N ALA A 19 -10.26 4.08 2.40
CA ALA A 19 -9.30 4.87 3.16
C ALA A 19 -9.08 6.21 2.50
N ILE A 20 -8.68 7.21 3.31
CA ILE A 20 -8.13 8.46 2.82
C ILE A 20 -6.69 8.53 3.31
N ILE A 21 -5.75 8.50 2.38
CA ILE A 21 -4.34 8.72 2.67
C ILE A 21 -4.07 10.21 2.55
N LYS A 22 -3.81 10.85 3.66
CA LYS A 22 -3.48 12.28 3.72
C LYS A 22 -1.97 12.45 3.67
N THR A 23 -1.51 13.17 2.68
CA THR A 23 -0.08 13.46 2.50
C THR A 23 0.15 14.96 2.47
N ASN A 24 1.42 15.37 2.61
CA ASN A 24 1.79 16.79 2.43
C ASN A 24 1.65 17.26 0.97
N PHE A 25 1.28 16.38 0.04
CA PHE A 25 0.98 16.72 -1.37
C PHE A 25 -0.52 16.68 -1.69
N GLY A 26 -1.35 16.27 -0.74
CA GLY A 26 -2.79 16.17 -0.92
C GLY A 26 -3.34 14.82 -0.45
N GLU A 27 -4.61 14.60 -0.71
CA GLU A 27 -5.35 13.42 -0.25
C GLU A 27 -5.65 12.47 -1.41
N MET A 28 -5.54 11.17 -1.13
CA MET A 28 -5.91 10.10 -2.05
C MET A 28 -6.96 9.23 -1.37
N LYS A 29 -8.08 9.02 -2.05
CA LYS A 29 -9.11 8.08 -1.60
C LYS A 29 -8.84 6.71 -2.19
N ILE A 30 -8.80 5.70 -1.34
CA ILE A 30 -8.54 4.31 -1.72
C ILE A 30 -9.80 3.48 -1.51
N GLU A 31 -10.13 2.68 -2.51
CA GLU A 31 -11.15 1.65 -2.39
C GLU A 31 -10.46 0.29 -2.38
N PHE A 32 -10.75 -0.53 -1.37
CA PHE A 32 -10.07 -1.82 -1.20
C PHE A 32 -10.81 -2.96 -1.90
N PHE A 33 -10.05 -3.91 -2.42
CA PHE A 33 -10.55 -5.15 -3.03
C PHE A 33 -10.60 -6.26 -1.98
N THR A 34 -11.54 -6.15 -1.06
CA THR A 34 -11.61 -7.04 0.11
C THR A 34 -11.88 -8.49 -0.27
N GLU A 35 -12.67 -8.73 -1.31
CA GLU A 35 -12.95 -10.10 -1.79
C GLU A 35 -11.73 -10.75 -2.42
N ASP A 36 -10.92 -9.97 -3.14
CA ASP A 36 -9.74 -10.48 -3.86
C ASP A 36 -8.55 -10.71 -2.93
N ALA A 37 -8.38 -9.85 -1.93
CA ALA A 37 -7.21 -9.85 -1.06
C ALA A 37 -7.60 -9.59 0.40
N PRO A 38 -8.40 -10.48 1.02
CA PRO A 38 -8.94 -10.22 2.36
C PRO A 38 -7.88 -10.11 3.46
N VAL A 39 -6.82 -10.90 3.40
CA VAL A 39 -5.74 -10.87 4.40
C VAL A 39 -4.93 -9.58 4.26
N THR A 40 -4.60 -9.21 3.04
CA THR A 40 -3.83 -7.99 2.74
C THR A 40 -4.61 -6.74 3.16
N VAL A 41 -5.90 -6.66 2.82
CA VAL A 41 -6.76 -5.54 3.23
C VAL A 41 -6.87 -5.48 4.74
N ASN A 42 -7.08 -6.61 5.41
CA ASN A 42 -7.14 -6.66 6.88
C ASN A 42 -5.84 -6.15 7.51
N ASN A 43 -4.69 -6.57 6.97
CA ASN A 43 -3.39 -6.12 7.46
C ASN A 43 -3.25 -4.60 7.33
N PHE A 44 -3.55 -4.05 6.16
CA PHE A 44 -3.45 -2.61 5.93
C PHE A 44 -4.40 -1.82 6.83
N VAL A 45 -5.66 -2.25 6.92
CA VAL A 45 -6.68 -1.59 7.77
C VAL A 45 -6.26 -1.61 9.23
N SER A 46 -5.78 -2.74 9.73
CA SER A 46 -5.32 -2.87 11.12
C SER A 46 -4.14 -1.97 11.42
N LEU A 47 -3.13 -1.95 10.55
CA LEU A 47 -1.97 -1.09 10.71
C LEU A 47 -2.36 0.39 10.67
N ALA A 48 -3.22 0.77 9.72
CA ALA A 48 -3.67 2.14 9.58
C ALA A 48 -4.44 2.62 10.82
N ARG A 49 -5.31 1.77 11.37
CA ARG A 49 -6.07 2.09 12.59
C ARG A 49 -5.19 2.24 13.81
N ASP A 50 -4.06 1.56 13.86
CA ASP A 50 -3.07 1.66 14.94
C ASP A 50 -2.13 2.87 14.76
N GLY A 51 -2.31 3.68 13.72
CA GLY A 51 -1.44 4.81 13.44
C GLY A 51 -0.07 4.44 12.89
N TYR A 52 0.09 3.21 12.41
CA TYR A 52 1.37 2.68 11.94
C TYR A 52 1.96 3.50 10.78
N TYR A 53 1.10 3.99 9.89
CA TYR A 53 1.52 4.76 8.71
C TYR A 53 1.69 6.26 8.97
N ASP A 54 1.35 6.74 10.16
CA ASP A 54 1.49 8.16 10.48
C ASP A 54 2.95 8.58 10.46
N SER A 55 3.25 9.64 9.74
CA SER A 55 4.61 10.17 9.54
C SER A 55 5.54 9.28 8.71
N VAL A 56 5.05 8.23 8.10
CA VAL A 56 5.83 7.36 7.22
C VAL A 56 5.95 7.99 5.84
N ILE A 57 7.12 7.88 5.21
CA ILE A 57 7.40 8.51 3.93
C ILE A 57 7.21 7.57 2.74
N PHE A 58 7.05 8.15 1.56
CA PHE A 58 7.26 7.45 0.30
C PHE A 58 8.75 7.47 -0.01
N HIS A 59 9.44 6.42 0.36
CA HIS A 59 10.91 6.34 0.29
C HIS A 59 11.46 6.03 -1.11
N ARG A 60 10.60 5.61 -2.03
CA ARG A 60 10.98 5.26 -3.40
C ARG A 60 9.93 5.76 -4.38
N VAL A 61 10.32 6.69 -5.22
CA VAL A 61 9.43 7.29 -6.22
C VAL A 61 10.10 7.22 -7.58
N ILE A 62 9.45 6.57 -8.54
CA ILE A 62 9.94 6.47 -9.91
C ILE A 62 8.86 7.01 -10.84
N SER A 63 9.10 8.20 -11.40
CA SER A 63 8.20 8.81 -12.40
C SER A 63 8.08 7.87 -13.60
N GLY A 64 6.84 7.70 -14.09
CA GLY A 64 6.57 6.76 -15.16
C GLY A 64 6.51 5.30 -14.72
N PHE A 65 6.45 5.04 -13.42
CA PHE A 65 6.32 3.70 -12.87
C PHE A 65 5.40 3.68 -11.62
N MET A 66 5.94 3.98 -10.44
CA MET A 66 5.17 3.86 -9.20
C MET A 66 5.71 4.77 -8.09
N ILE A 67 4.91 4.92 -7.03
CA ILE A 67 5.33 5.53 -5.77
C ILE A 67 5.22 4.48 -4.67
N GLN A 68 6.26 4.30 -3.87
CA GLN A 68 6.35 3.24 -2.86
C GLN A 68 6.61 3.81 -1.49
N GLY A 69 5.89 3.32 -0.49
CA GLY A 69 6.05 3.72 0.90
C GLY A 69 5.59 2.64 1.86
N GLY A 70 5.37 3.01 3.12
CA GLY A 70 4.85 2.10 4.13
C GLY A 70 5.90 1.45 5.02
N ASP A 71 7.17 1.84 4.90
CA ASP A 71 8.23 1.38 5.78
C ASP A 71 8.56 2.46 6.82
N PRO A 72 8.25 2.25 8.10
CA PRO A 72 8.54 3.24 9.14
C PRO A 72 10.02 3.62 9.26
N SER A 73 10.92 2.73 8.87
CA SER A 73 12.35 3.05 8.86
C SER A 73 12.74 3.98 7.71
N GLY A 74 11.91 4.06 6.65
CA GLY A 74 12.17 4.87 5.47
C GLY A 74 13.32 4.36 4.60
N THR A 75 13.81 3.14 4.84
CA THR A 75 14.96 2.57 4.12
C THR A 75 14.56 1.64 2.96
N GLY A 76 13.33 1.15 2.98
CA GLY A 76 12.87 0.09 2.09
C GLY A 76 13.21 -1.32 2.59
N HIS A 77 13.98 -1.45 3.65
CA HIS A 77 14.42 -2.73 4.22
C HIS A 77 13.66 -3.11 5.50
N GLY A 78 12.68 -2.29 5.94
CA GLY A 78 11.93 -2.54 7.16
C GLY A 78 12.84 -2.66 8.39
N ASP A 79 13.97 -1.97 8.37
CA ASP A 79 15.01 -2.07 9.39
C ASP A 79 15.43 -3.53 9.63
N TYR A 80 15.68 -4.25 8.53
CA TYR A 80 16.10 -5.66 8.51
C TYR A 80 15.09 -6.60 9.18
N GLY A 81 13.81 -6.37 8.90
CA GLY A 81 12.73 -7.23 9.38
C GLY A 81 12.08 -6.78 10.70
N LYS A 82 12.52 -5.66 11.27
CA LYS A 82 11.88 -5.07 12.44
C LYS A 82 10.45 -4.61 12.15
N TYR A 83 10.19 -4.11 10.94
CA TYR A 83 8.90 -3.58 10.53
C TYR A 83 8.31 -4.37 9.36
N PRO A 84 7.07 -4.82 9.48
CA PRO A 84 6.21 -4.81 10.68
C PRO A 84 6.55 -5.90 11.70
N GLY A 85 7.56 -6.73 11.47
CA GLY A 85 7.96 -7.83 12.33
C GLY A 85 7.32 -9.17 11.96
N TYR A 86 6.67 -9.24 10.81
CA TYR A 86 6.05 -10.46 10.28
C TYR A 86 5.95 -10.39 8.75
N GLU A 87 5.73 -11.54 8.14
CA GLU A 87 5.45 -11.66 6.71
C GLU A 87 4.18 -12.50 6.51
N PHE A 88 3.47 -12.28 5.41
CA PHE A 88 2.29 -13.06 5.04
C PHE A 88 2.24 -13.36 3.56
N GLU A 89 1.38 -14.33 3.20
CA GLU A 89 1.30 -14.91 1.87
C GLU A 89 0.71 -13.94 0.84
N ASP A 90 1.12 -14.12 -0.42
CA ASP A 90 0.54 -13.41 -1.55
C ASP A 90 -0.91 -13.85 -1.79
N GLU A 91 -1.72 -12.92 -2.28
CA GLU A 91 -3.09 -13.15 -2.73
C GLU A 91 -3.21 -12.73 -4.19
N LEU A 92 -2.91 -13.66 -5.10
CA LEU A 92 -2.75 -13.37 -6.54
C LEU A 92 -3.94 -13.88 -7.39
N ASN A 93 -5.12 -13.98 -6.81
CA ASN A 93 -6.28 -14.62 -7.44
C ASN A 93 -6.98 -13.77 -8.49
N ASN A 94 -6.83 -12.45 -8.46
CA ASN A 94 -7.64 -11.56 -9.29
C ASN A 94 -7.05 -11.25 -10.66
N GLN A 95 -5.75 -11.43 -10.87
CA GLN A 95 -5.05 -11.14 -12.12
C GLN A 95 -5.39 -9.80 -12.74
N ARG A 96 -5.62 -8.77 -11.90
CA ARG A 96 -5.88 -7.42 -12.38
C ARG A 96 -4.63 -6.84 -13.03
N PRO A 97 -4.77 -6.00 -14.08
CA PRO A 97 -3.62 -5.30 -14.64
C PRO A 97 -3.11 -4.22 -13.67
N TYR A 98 -1.81 -3.96 -13.73
CA TYR A 98 -1.19 -2.88 -12.95
C TYR A 98 -1.39 -1.55 -13.67
N GLU A 99 -2.58 -0.99 -13.56
CA GLU A 99 -2.97 0.28 -14.15
C GLU A 99 -2.73 1.44 -13.19
N LYS A 100 -2.67 2.67 -13.72
CA LYS A 100 -2.55 3.88 -12.91
C LYS A 100 -3.57 3.89 -11.76
N GLY A 101 -3.10 4.17 -10.55
CA GLY A 101 -3.93 4.20 -9.36
C GLY A 101 -4.08 2.88 -8.63
N ILE A 102 -3.66 1.77 -9.22
CA ILE A 102 -3.68 0.45 -8.54
C ILE A 102 -2.69 0.46 -7.37
N MET A 103 -3.14 -0.08 -6.25
CA MET A 103 -2.37 -0.22 -5.02
C MET A 103 -2.05 -1.69 -4.78
N ALA A 104 -0.77 -1.99 -4.63
CA ALA A 104 -0.29 -3.35 -4.45
C ALA A 104 0.77 -3.41 -3.35
N MET A 105 1.03 -4.62 -2.83
CA MET A 105 2.05 -4.83 -1.81
C MET A 105 3.43 -5.00 -2.44
N ALA A 106 4.40 -4.25 -1.94
CA ALA A 106 5.80 -4.49 -2.22
C ALA A 106 6.26 -5.76 -1.50
N ASN A 107 7.20 -6.49 -2.09
CA ASN A 107 7.75 -7.71 -1.47
C ASN A 107 9.20 -7.93 -1.87
N ARG A 108 9.83 -8.94 -1.27
CA ARG A 108 11.20 -9.37 -1.54
C ARG A 108 11.25 -10.79 -2.11
N GLY A 109 10.23 -11.19 -2.81
CA GLY A 109 10.02 -12.52 -3.34
C GLY A 109 8.67 -13.09 -2.89
N PRO A 110 8.35 -14.34 -3.24
CA PRO A 110 7.06 -14.93 -2.90
C PRO A 110 6.79 -14.93 -1.39
N ASN A 111 5.55 -14.57 -1.02
CA ASN A 111 5.05 -14.68 0.35
C ASN A 111 5.84 -13.88 1.39
N THR A 112 6.33 -12.68 1.00
CA THR A 112 7.10 -11.80 1.89
C THR A 112 6.43 -10.45 2.11
N ASN A 113 5.10 -10.42 2.11
CA ASN A 113 4.34 -9.19 2.33
C ASN A 113 4.43 -8.74 3.80
N GLY A 114 4.53 -7.44 4.00
CA GLY A 114 4.60 -6.85 5.34
C GLY A 114 3.76 -5.57 5.42
N SER A 115 4.41 -4.41 5.39
CA SER A 115 3.71 -3.12 5.44
C SER A 115 3.95 -2.23 4.24
N GLN A 116 4.97 -2.51 3.44
CA GLN A 116 5.29 -1.67 2.28
C GLN A 116 4.31 -1.91 1.14
N PHE A 117 3.89 -0.83 0.53
CA PHE A 117 3.00 -0.85 -0.61
C PHE A 117 3.47 0.12 -1.69
N PHE A 118 2.95 -0.04 -2.90
CA PHE A 118 3.17 0.93 -3.96
C PHE A 118 1.86 1.25 -4.67
N ILE A 119 1.81 2.43 -5.27
CA ILE A 119 0.69 2.90 -6.08
C ILE A 119 1.24 3.19 -7.47
N MET A 120 0.58 2.68 -8.49
CA MET A 120 1.03 2.86 -9.88
C MET A 120 0.84 4.30 -10.33
N HIS A 121 1.88 4.90 -10.88
CA HIS A 121 1.82 6.22 -11.51
C HIS A 121 1.26 6.14 -12.93
N VAL A 122 1.63 5.09 -13.67
CA VAL A 122 1.18 4.83 -15.03
C VAL A 122 0.84 3.34 -15.18
N ASP A 123 0.16 2.98 -16.26
CA ASP A 123 -0.02 1.58 -16.63
C ASP A 123 1.33 0.96 -16.94
N TYR A 124 1.65 -0.17 -16.30
CA TYR A 124 2.94 -0.82 -16.47
C TYR A 124 2.79 -2.34 -16.40
N PRO A 125 3.36 -3.10 -17.33
CA PRO A 125 3.23 -4.55 -17.36
C PRO A 125 4.18 -5.22 -16.35
N LEU A 126 3.71 -5.38 -15.12
CA LEU A 126 4.44 -6.14 -14.10
C LEU A 126 4.01 -7.61 -14.12
N PRO A 127 4.92 -8.53 -13.76
CA PRO A 127 4.51 -9.91 -13.50
C PRO A 127 3.56 -9.98 -12.32
N TYR A 128 2.65 -10.95 -12.32
CA TYR A 128 1.68 -11.14 -11.23
C TYR A 128 2.35 -11.73 -9.98
N SER A 129 3.26 -10.96 -9.41
CA SER A 129 4.02 -11.32 -8.21
C SER A 129 3.71 -10.42 -7.02
N TYR A 130 2.85 -9.44 -7.21
CA TYR A 130 2.51 -8.42 -6.22
C TYR A 130 1.02 -8.41 -5.97
N THR A 131 0.61 -8.61 -4.72
CA THR A 131 -0.80 -8.64 -4.34
C THR A 131 -1.45 -7.28 -4.57
N ILE A 132 -2.41 -7.22 -5.50
CA ILE A 132 -3.24 -6.04 -5.72
C ILE A 132 -4.37 -6.07 -4.70
N PHE A 133 -4.53 -5.00 -3.92
CA PHE A 133 -5.55 -4.97 -2.86
C PHE A 133 -6.41 -3.71 -2.82
N GLY A 134 -6.17 -2.75 -3.70
CA GLY A 134 -6.97 -1.54 -3.78
C GLY A 134 -6.67 -0.69 -4.99
N GLN A 135 -7.39 0.44 -5.07
CA GLN A 135 -7.17 1.43 -6.12
C GLN A 135 -7.50 2.84 -5.62
N VAL A 136 -6.79 3.81 -6.15
CA VAL A 136 -7.10 5.22 -5.92
C VAL A 136 -8.30 5.61 -6.79
N THR A 137 -9.39 6.03 -6.15
CA THR A 137 -10.62 6.47 -6.83
C THR A 137 -10.73 7.99 -6.93
N GLU A 138 -10.13 8.71 -6.01
CA GLU A 138 -10.04 10.17 -6.01
C GLU A 138 -8.63 10.59 -5.62
N GLY A 139 -8.10 11.63 -6.26
CA GLY A 139 -6.75 12.11 -5.97
C GLY A 139 -5.69 11.55 -6.90
N LEU A 140 -6.05 11.14 -8.12
CA LEU A 140 -5.07 10.68 -9.11
C LEU A 140 -4.03 11.75 -9.42
N GLU A 141 -4.40 13.03 -9.37
CA GLU A 141 -3.51 14.17 -9.55
C GLU A 141 -2.46 14.27 -8.42
N VAL A 142 -2.77 13.74 -7.23
CA VAL A 142 -1.82 13.68 -6.12
C VAL A 142 -0.70 12.67 -6.43
N ILE A 143 -1.05 11.55 -7.07
CA ILE A 143 -0.04 10.59 -7.53
C ILE A 143 0.92 11.27 -8.50
N ASP A 144 0.40 12.04 -9.45
CA ASP A 144 1.21 12.79 -10.41
C ASP A 144 2.13 13.81 -9.73
N SER A 145 1.61 14.52 -8.74
CA SER A 145 2.39 15.49 -7.97
C SER A 145 3.54 14.82 -7.20
N ILE A 146 3.28 13.69 -6.57
CA ILE A 146 4.31 12.93 -5.86
C ILE A 146 5.34 12.38 -6.84
N ALA A 147 4.90 11.83 -7.97
CA ALA A 147 5.79 11.27 -8.98
C ALA A 147 6.69 12.31 -9.65
N ALA A 148 6.33 13.58 -9.58
CA ALA A 148 7.08 14.68 -10.18
C ALA A 148 8.19 15.23 -9.29
N VAL A 149 8.32 14.79 -8.03
CA VAL A 149 9.35 15.30 -7.11
C VAL A 149 10.75 14.89 -7.55
N GLN A 150 11.73 15.71 -7.18
CA GLN A 150 13.13 15.36 -7.40
C GLN A 150 13.57 14.26 -6.45
N THR A 151 14.33 13.31 -6.97
CA THR A 151 14.83 12.16 -6.24
C THR A 151 16.34 12.06 -6.32
N ASP A 152 16.93 11.31 -5.40
CA ASP A 152 18.35 10.98 -5.43
C ASP A 152 18.64 9.74 -6.31
N ALA A 153 19.88 9.28 -6.30
CA ALA A 153 20.31 8.14 -7.11
C ALA A 153 19.62 6.82 -6.71
N ALA A 154 19.03 6.75 -5.52
CA ALA A 154 18.29 5.60 -5.01
C ALA A 154 16.76 5.77 -5.16
N ASP A 155 16.32 6.72 -5.97
CA ASP A 155 14.91 7.06 -6.20
C ASP A 155 14.17 7.53 -4.95
N LYS A 156 14.91 8.02 -3.95
CA LYS A 156 14.32 8.60 -2.75
C LYS A 156 14.09 10.09 -2.95
N PRO A 157 12.87 10.62 -2.67
CA PRO A 157 12.61 12.05 -2.77
C PRO A 157 13.60 12.88 -1.94
N LEU A 158 14.11 13.98 -2.52
CA LEU A 158 15.02 14.88 -1.83
C LEU A 158 14.31 15.60 -0.67
N GLU A 159 13.05 15.95 -0.86
CA GLU A 159 12.17 16.44 0.21
C GLU A 159 11.15 15.35 0.52
N ASP A 160 10.96 15.06 1.80
CA ASP A 160 10.11 13.96 2.22
C ASP A 160 8.66 14.12 1.75
N VAL A 161 8.13 13.09 1.11
CA VAL A 161 6.70 12.92 0.85
C VAL A 161 6.14 12.14 2.01
N VAL A 162 5.42 12.82 2.89
CA VAL A 162 5.01 12.26 4.19
C VAL A 162 3.54 11.87 4.18
N ILE A 163 3.24 10.68 4.64
CA ILE A 163 1.88 10.26 4.98
C ILE A 163 1.56 10.88 6.35
N GLU A 164 0.66 11.86 6.37
CA GLU A 164 0.25 12.51 7.62
C GLU A 164 -0.67 11.60 8.42
N SER A 165 -1.62 10.96 7.76
CA SER A 165 -2.52 9.98 8.37
C SER A 165 -3.19 9.10 7.31
N VAL A 166 -3.72 7.97 7.76
CA VAL A 166 -4.58 7.10 6.95
C VAL A 166 -5.88 6.91 7.72
N GLU A 167 -6.96 7.46 7.19
CA GLU A 167 -8.29 7.36 7.79
C GLU A 167 -9.06 6.22 7.13
N ILE A 168 -9.52 5.27 7.93
CA ILE A 168 -10.27 4.10 7.45
C ILE A 168 -11.77 4.36 7.68
N SER A 169 -12.56 4.06 6.64
CA SER A 169 -14.03 4.07 6.72
C SER A 169 -14.58 2.68 6.39
N GLU A 170 -15.57 2.28 7.13
CA GLU A 170 -16.39 1.10 6.88
C GLU A 170 -17.67 1.52 6.17
N ASN A 171 -17.97 0.86 5.07
CA ASN A 171 -19.17 1.16 4.28
C ASN A 171 -20.28 0.13 4.51
#